data_df62939809c79f155ba924ab4c0a6920
#
_entry.id   df62939809c79f155ba924ab4c0a6920
#
_cell.length_a   1.000
_cell.length_b   1.000
_cell.length_c   1.000
_cell.angle_alpha   90.00
_cell.angle_beta   90.00
_cell.angle_gamma   90.00
#
_symmetry.space_group_name_H-M   'P 1'
#
loop_
_entity.id
_entity.type
_entity.pdbx_description
1 polymer ?
#
loop_
_entity_poly.entity_id
_entity_poly.type
_entity_poly.pdbx_seq_one_letter_code
_entity_poly.pdbx_strand_id
1 'polypeptide(L)'
;RFIPAIVKGLMDRMEQGPLTGSYARDVRVMIYDGKMHPVDSNEISFRLAGRNAFSEAFKNANPKILEPIYDVEVLTPADSMGDVMSDLQSRRAIIMGMSSENGIEKLNAKVPLKEMSTYSTSLSSITGGRSSFTMNFSSYELVPGDVQEKLLKAYEETQTEE
;
A
#
# COMPACT_ATOMS: atom_id res chain seq x y z
N ARG A 1 -28.01 -2.42 -22.48
CA ARG A 1 -28.17 -3.84 -22.22
C ARG A 1 -26.94 -4.47 -21.59
N PHE A 2 -25.73 -4.15 -22.08
CA PHE A 2 -24.46 -4.75 -21.61
C PHE A 2 -23.67 -3.94 -20.58
N ILE A 3 -24.19 -2.81 -20.13
CA ILE A 3 -23.52 -1.97 -19.12
C ILE A 3 -23.19 -2.75 -17.83
N PRO A 4 -24.09 -3.59 -17.27
CA PRO A 4 -23.75 -4.38 -16.09
C PRO A 4 -22.57 -5.34 -16.32
N ALA A 5 -22.43 -5.92 -17.49
CA ALA A 5 -21.31 -6.79 -17.84
C ALA A 5 -20.00 -6.01 -17.91
N ILE A 6 -20.01 -4.81 -18.49
CA ILE A 6 -18.86 -3.90 -18.53
C ILE A 6 -18.43 -3.55 -17.10
N VAL A 7 -19.38 -3.19 -16.23
CA VAL A 7 -19.11 -2.84 -14.83
C VAL A 7 -18.49 -4.03 -14.08
N LYS A 8 -18.99 -5.24 -14.30
CA LYS A 8 -18.35 -6.44 -13.71
C LYS A 8 -16.91 -6.61 -14.16
N GLY A 9 -16.62 -6.38 -15.44
CA GLY A 9 -15.26 -6.44 -15.97
C GLY A 9 -14.33 -5.38 -15.35
N LEU A 10 -14.83 -4.17 -15.17
CA LEU A 10 -14.11 -3.10 -14.45
C LEU A 10 -13.78 -3.53 -13.01
N MET A 11 -14.78 -4.06 -12.29
CA MET A 11 -14.61 -4.49 -10.90
C MET A 11 -13.64 -5.66 -10.77
N ASP A 12 -13.69 -6.64 -11.67
CA ASP A 12 -12.74 -7.74 -11.71
C ASP A 12 -11.30 -7.25 -11.83
N ARG A 13 -11.08 -6.26 -12.70
CA ARG A 13 -9.73 -5.72 -12.92
C ARG A 13 -9.29 -4.79 -11.80
N MET A 14 -10.21 -4.18 -11.07
CA MET A 14 -9.90 -3.40 -9.88
C MET A 14 -9.45 -4.26 -8.71
N GLU A 15 -10.02 -5.46 -8.54
CA GLU A 15 -9.60 -6.38 -7.47
C GLU A 15 -8.14 -6.83 -7.63
N GLN A 16 -7.73 -7.07 -8.87
CA GLN A 16 -6.34 -7.31 -9.23
C GLN A 16 -5.87 -6.19 -10.14
N GLY A 17 -5.52 -5.06 -9.54
CA GLY A 17 -5.18 -3.84 -10.24
C GLY A 17 -4.08 -4.03 -11.29
N PRO A 18 -4.15 -3.29 -12.42
CA PRO A 18 -3.23 -3.50 -13.55
C PRO A 18 -1.79 -3.10 -13.28
N LEU A 19 -1.53 -2.36 -12.19
CA LEU A 19 -0.21 -1.83 -11.89
C LEU A 19 0.69 -2.83 -11.15
N THR A 20 0.19 -3.41 -10.05
CA THR A 20 0.96 -4.32 -9.19
C THR A 20 0.15 -5.52 -8.69
N GLY A 21 -1.02 -5.76 -9.25
CA GLY A 21 -1.94 -6.78 -8.75
C GLY A 21 -2.70 -6.38 -7.48
N SER A 22 -2.34 -5.26 -6.85
CA SER A 22 -3.02 -4.73 -5.68
C SER A 22 -4.35 -4.08 -6.04
N TYR A 23 -5.31 -4.06 -5.11
CA TYR A 23 -6.61 -3.47 -5.33
C TYR A 23 -6.53 -2.00 -5.75
N ALA A 24 -7.16 -1.65 -6.88
CA ALA A 24 -7.28 -0.27 -7.33
C ALA A 24 -8.42 0.43 -6.59
N ARG A 25 -8.15 1.61 -6.05
CA ARG A 25 -9.12 2.42 -5.29
C ARG A 25 -9.00 3.90 -5.64
N ASP A 26 -9.97 4.68 -5.18
CA ASP A 26 -10.03 6.12 -5.39
C ASP A 26 -9.99 6.53 -6.86
N VAL A 27 -10.66 5.73 -7.69
CA VAL A 27 -10.80 5.95 -9.13
C VAL A 27 -12.27 6.22 -9.48
N ARG A 28 -12.48 7.07 -10.45
CA ARG A 28 -13.77 7.30 -11.08
C ARG A 28 -13.69 6.87 -12.53
N VAL A 29 -14.57 5.96 -12.92
CA VAL A 29 -14.66 5.46 -14.28
C VAL A 29 -15.93 5.98 -14.94
N MET A 30 -15.79 6.54 -16.14
CA MET A 30 -16.92 6.98 -16.96
C MET A 30 -16.94 6.19 -18.25
N ILE A 31 -18.05 5.51 -18.52
CA ILE A 31 -18.29 4.82 -19.78
C ILE A 31 -19.06 5.81 -20.65
N TYR A 32 -18.42 6.35 -21.69
CA TYR A 32 -19.03 7.37 -22.53
C TYR A 32 -19.29 6.91 -23.98
N ASP A 33 -18.70 5.79 -24.38
CA ASP A 33 -18.90 5.24 -25.72
C ASP A 33 -18.70 3.72 -25.71
N GLY A 34 -19.29 3.07 -26.70
CA GLY A 34 -19.17 1.64 -26.90
C GLY A 34 -19.75 1.24 -28.26
N LYS A 35 -19.29 0.11 -28.77
CA LYS A 35 -19.73 -0.42 -30.04
C LYS A 35 -20.19 -1.87 -29.89
N MET A 36 -21.33 -2.18 -30.46
CA MET A 36 -21.88 -3.53 -30.53
C MET A 36 -21.60 -4.16 -31.90
N HIS A 37 -21.26 -5.45 -31.86
CA HIS A 37 -21.19 -6.26 -33.05
C HIS A 37 -22.46 -7.14 -33.17
N PRO A 38 -23.13 -7.25 -34.32
CA PRO A 38 -24.40 -7.98 -34.42
C PRO A 38 -24.34 -9.45 -34.03
N VAL A 39 -23.19 -10.11 -34.20
CA VAL A 39 -23.00 -11.55 -33.99
C VAL A 39 -22.27 -11.86 -32.68
N ASP A 40 -21.27 -11.07 -32.34
CA ASP A 40 -20.32 -11.38 -31.27
C ASP A 40 -20.60 -10.64 -29.94
N SER A 41 -21.69 -9.90 -29.88
CA SER A 41 -22.05 -9.15 -28.67
C SER A 41 -22.80 -10.03 -27.68
N ASN A 42 -22.11 -10.39 -26.61
CA ASN A 42 -22.66 -11.14 -25.49
C ASN A 42 -22.10 -10.60 -24.16
N GLU A 43 -22.59 -11.13 -23.07
CA GLU A 43 -22.20 -10.68 -21.72
C GLU A 43 -20.72 -10.90 -21.45
N ILE A 44 -20.16 -12.03 -21.86
CA ILE A 44 -18.76 -12.39 -21.65
C ILE A 44 -17.83 -11.45 -22.43
N SER A 45 -18.14 -11.16 -23.70
CA SER A 45 -17.33 -10.27 -24.51
C SER A 45 -17.33 -8.83 -24.01
N PHE A 46 -18.47 -8.35 -23.49
CA PHE A 46 -18.54 -7.01 -22.90
C PHE A 46 -17.86 -6.93 -21.53
N ARG A 47 -17.90 -8.00 -20.73
CA ARG A 47 -17.14 -8.08 -19.49
C ARG A 47 -15.64 -8.03 -19.76
N LEU A 48 -15.16 -8.77 -20.75
CA LEU A 48 -13.75 -8.77 -21.16
C LEU A 48 -13.35 -7.40 -21.75
N ALA A 49 -14.20 -6.79 -22.56
CA ALA A 49 -13.97 -5.46 -23.14
C ALA A 49 -13.84 -4.40 -22.03
N GLY A 50 -14.70 -4.43 -21.02
CA GLY A 50 -14.63 -3.56 -19.85
C GLY A 50 -13.33 -3.74 -19.06
N ARG A 51 -12.95 -4.98 -18.82
CA ARG A 51 -11.69 -5.33 -18.15
C ARG A 51 -10.46 -4.77 -18.89
N ASN A 52 -10.39 -4.97 -20.21
CA ASN A 52 -9.27 -4.52 -21.04
C ASN A 52 -9.24 -3.00 -21.17
N ALA A 53 -10.38 -2.37 -21.37
CA ALA A 53 -10.50 -0.90 -21.44
C ALA A 53 -10.06 -0.24 -20.14
N PHE A 54 -10.47 -0.80 -18.99
CA PHE A 54 -10.02 -0.32 -17.69
C PHE A 54 -8.50 -0.43 -17.53
N SER A 55 -7.91 -1.57 -17.88
CA SER A 55 -6.45 -1.78 -17.79
C SER A 55 -5.68 -0.73 -18.55
N GLU A 56 -6.09 -0.42 -19.78
CA GLU A 56 -5.45 0.58 -20.63
C GLU A 56 -5.65 2.00 -20.11
N ALA A 57 -6.87 2.36 -19.75
CA ALA A 57 -7.19 3.68 -19.21
C ALA A 57 -6.48 3.93 -17.88
N PHE A 58 -6.42 2.94 -17.01
CA PHE A 58 -5.75 3.04 -15.71
C PHE A 58 -4.25 3.30 -15.85
N LYS A 59 -3.57 2.60 -16.75
CA LYS A 59 -2.14 2.82 -17.01
C LYS A 59 -1.87 4.24 -17.51
N ASN A 60 -2.77 4.81 -18.30
CA ASN A 60 -2.65 6.15 -18.85
C ASN A 60 -3.11 7.27 -17.90
N ALA A 61 -3.74 6.92 -16.79
CA ALA A 61 -4.25 7.87 -15.80
C ALA A 61 -3.23 8.28 -14.73
N ASN A 62 -1.95 7.94 -14.94
CA ASN A 62 -0.87 8.20 -13.98
C ASN A 62 -1.15 7.61 -12.58
N PRO A 63 -1.34 6.29 -12.49
CA PRO A 63 -1.63 5.63 -11.22
C PRO A 63 -0.46 5.73 -10.24
N LYS A 64 -0.82 5.76 -8.96
CA LYS A 64 0.13 5.80 -7.85
C LYS A 64 -0.08 4.60 -6.94
N ILE A 65 1.01 4.12 -6.32
CA ILE A 65 0.95 3.09 -5.30
C ILE A 65 0.74 3.75 -3.94
N LEU A 66 -0.21 3.22 -3.19
CA LEU A 66 -0.42 3.58 -1.78
C LEU A 66 0.15 2.50 -0.89
N GLU A 67 0.67 2.91 0.26
CA GLU A 67 1.11 2.00 1.32
C GLU A 67 0.40 2.31 2.64
N PRO A 68 0.08 1.29 3.45
CA PRO A 68 -0.48 1.51 4.77
C PRO A 68 0.57 2.08 5.71
N ILE A 69 0.19 3.15 6.42
CA ILE A 69 0.97 3.80 7.46
C ILE A 69 0.34 3.47 8.80
N TYR A 70 1.17 3.13 9.77
CA TYR A 70 0.77 2.80 11.12
C TYR A 70 1.25 3.85 12.11
N ASP A 71 0.40 4.15 13.10
CA ASP A 71 0.81 4.86 14.30
C ASP A 71 1.47 3.87 15.25
N VAL A 72 2.75 4.09 15.52
CA VAL A 72 3.56 3.26 16.39
C VAL A 72 3.88 4.04 17.66
N GLU A 73 3.60 3.42 18.79
CA GLU A 73 3.97 3.94 20.10
C GLU A 73 4.98 3.02 20.74
N VAL A 74 6.13 3.55 21.10
CA VAL A 74 7.22 2.80 21.76
C VAL A 74 7.39 3.30 23.17
N LEU A 75 7.43 2.37 24.14
CA LEU A 75 7.79 2.64 25.51
C LEU A 75 9.18 2.06 25.76
N THR A 76 10.12 2.90 26.14
CA THR A 76 11.53 2.51 26.31
C THR A 76 12.19 3.25 27.47
N PRO A 77 13.21 2.65 28.12
CA PRO A 77 14.05 3.40 29.06
C PRO A 77 14.77 4.55 28.35
N ALA A 78 15.02 5.62 29.07
CA ALA A 78 15.68 6.82 28.56
C ALA A 78 17.06 6.55 27.95
N ASP A 79 17.80 5.62 28.48
CA ASP A 79 19.16 5.24 28.02
C ASP A 79 19.14 4.59 26.61
N SER A 80 18.02 4.03 26.17
CA SER A 80 17.86 3.40 24.86
C SER A 80 17.16 4.29 23.82
N MET A 81 16.69 5.47 24.19
CA MET A 81 15.88 6.33 23.32
C MET A 81 16.61 6.71 22.02
N GLY A 82 17.88 7.06 22.10
CA GLY A 82 18.68 7.43 20.93
C GLY A 82 18.77 6.32 19.89
N ASP A 83 19.03 5.11 20.35
CA ASP A 83 19.13 3.94 19.47
C ASP A 83 17.78 3.53 18.89
N VAL A 84 16.70 3.60 19.68
CA VAL A 84 15.33 3.36 19.25
C VAL A 84 14.92 4.36 18.17
N MET A 85 15.21 5.64 18.37
CA MET A 85 14.91 6.69 17.41
C MET A 85 15.68 6.49 16.10
N SER A 86 16.97 6.18 16.18
CA SER A 86 17.80 5.87 15.02
C SER A 86 17.27 4.70 14.20
N ASP A 87 16.88 3.63 14.86
CA ASP A 87 16.30 2.46 14.20
C ASP A 87 14.98 2.80 13.49
N LEU A 88 14.09 3.52 14.15
CA LEU A 88 12.83 3.98 13.55
C LEU A 88 13.07 4.89 12.34
N GLN A 89 14.02 5.79 12.41
CA GLN A 89 14.36 6.66 11.27
C GLN A 89 14.88 5.85 10.08
N SER A 90 15.63 4.77 10.32
CA SER A 90 16.06 3.86 9.25
C SER A 90 14.90 3.12 8.57
N ARG A 91 13.74 3.07 9.23
CA ARG A 91 12.49 2.45 8.74
C ARG A 91 11.53 3.46 8.11
N ARG A 92 12.02 4.59 7.67
CA ARG A 92 11.24 5.70 7.10
C ARG A 92 10.16 6.25 8.07
N ALA A 93 10.41 6.16 9.35
CA ALA A 93 9.50 6.67 10.36
C ALA A 93 9.53 8.20 10.41
N ILE A 94 8.36 8.79 10.65
CA ILE A 94 8.20 10.20 10.97
C ILE A 94 7.88 10.30 12.45
N ILE A 95 8.79 10.88 13.22
CA ILE A 95 8.59 11.06 14.66
C ILE A 95 7.55 12.16 14.89
N MET A 96 6.49 11.79 15.60
CA MET A 96 5.35 12.69 15.85
C MET A 96 5.42 13.37 17.22
N GLY A 97 6.04 12.73 18.18
CA GLY A 97 6.17 13.29 19.51
C GLY A 97 6.90 12.37 20.48
N MET A 98 7.35 12.95 21.56
CA MET A 98 8.01 12.25 22.66
C MET A 98 7.51 12.80 23.99
N SER A 99 7.39 11.93 24.98
CA SER A 99 7.07 12.31 26.34
C SER A 99 7.83 11.42 27.32
N SER A 100 8.04 11.90 28.53
CA SER A 100 8.72 11.16 29.59
C SER A 100 7.83 11.09 30.82
N GLU A 101 7.67 9.92 31.38
CA GLU A 101 6.91 9.69 32.60
C GLU A 101 7.58 8.61 33.42
N ASN A 102 7.96 8.94 34.67
CA ASN A 102 8.54 8.01 35.64
C ASN A 102 9.78 7.23 35.11
N GLY A 103 10.64 7.88 34.32
CA GLY A 103 11.84 7.27 33.76
C GLY A 103 11.60 6.41 32.53
N ILE A 104 10.35 6.33 32.07
CA ILE A 104 9.97 5.67 30.82
C ILE A 104 9.72 6.75 29.77
N GLU A 105 10.39 6.60 28.63
CA GLU A 105 10.19 7.45 27.48
C GLU A 105 9.14 6.84 26.57
N LYS A 106 8.22 7.68 26.10
CA LYS A 106 7.18 7.34 25.14
C LYS A 106 7.46 8.05 23.83
N LEU A 107 7.61 7.27 22.77
CA LEU A 107 7.86 7.77 21.42
C LEU A 107 6.68 7.43 20.53
N ASN A 108 6.13 8.43 19.86
CA ASN A 108 5.08 8.24 18.86
C ASN A 108 5.65 8.53 17.47
N ALA A 109 5.42 7.62 16.54
CA ALA A 109 5.88 7.75 15.17
C ALA A 109 4.83 7.20 14.18
N LYS A 110 4.91 7.69 12.94
CA LYS A 110 4.19 7.10 11.80
C LYS A 110 5.18 6.32 10.96
N VAL A 111 4.89 5.04 10.74
CA VAL A 111 5.81 4.13 10.05
C VAL A 111 5.07 3.30 9.00
N PRO A 112 5.62 3.14 7.79
CA PRO A 112 5.05 2.22 6.81
C PRO A 112 5.04 0.78 7.33
N LEU A 113 3.94 0.07 7.15
CA LEU A 113 3.80 -1.31 7.61
C LEU A 113 4.92 -2.21 7.08
N LYS A 114 5.32 -2.02 5.84
CA LYS A 114 6.39 -2.81 5.20
C LYS A 114 7.70 -2.76 5.99
N GLU A 115 8.01 -1.65 6.62
CA GLU A 115 9.24 -1.45 7.38
C GLU A 115 9.20 -2.06 8.80
N MET A 116 8.03 -2.55 9.21
CA MET A 116 7.81 -3.07 10.57
C MET A 116 7.97 -4.59 10.70
N SER A 117 8.27 -5.31 9.63
CA SER A 117 8.29 -6.78 9.60
C SER A 117 9.26 -7.42 10.61
N THR A 118 10.36 -6.76 10.93
CA THR A 118 11.39 -7.25 11.85
C THR A 118 11.53 -6.38 13.10
N TYR A 119 10.61 -5.47 13.31
CA TYR A 119 10.76 -4.44 14.34
C TYR A 119 10.79 -5.00 15.76
N SER A 120 9.96 -5.98 16.07
CA SER A 120 9.92 -6.63 17.38
C SER A 120 11.30 -7.19 17.79
N THR A 121 11.95 -7.88 16.86
CA THR A 121 13.29 -8.43 17.09
C THR A 121 14.34 -7.34 17.24
N SER A 122 14.30 -6.33 16.39
CA SER A 122 15.24 -5.19 16.47
C SER A 122 15.09 -4.41 17.77
N LEU A 123 13.86 -4.11 18.17
CA LEU A 123 13.58 -3.39 19.41
C LEU A 123 14.07 -4.17 20.64
N SER A 124 13.80 -5.47 20.69
CA SER A 124 14.31 -6.34 21.74
C SER A 124 15.83 -6.36 21.80
N SER A 125 16.49 -6.44 20.66
CA SER A 125 17.95 -6.43 20.57
C SER A 125 18.56 -5.12 21.06
N ILE A 126 18.01 -3.99 20.63
CA ILE A 126 18.49 -2.65 20.98
C ILE A 126 18.34 -2.38 22.47
N THR A 127 17.27 -2.83 23.09
CA THR A 127 16.88 -2.46 24.46
C THR A 127 17.08 -3.60 25.48
N GLY A 128 17.58 -4.74 25.06
CA GLY A 128 17.72 -5.92 25.93
C GLY A 128 16.36 -6.42 26.44
N GLY A 129 15.30 -6.28 25.65
CA GLY A 129 13.95 -6.69 26.01
C GLY A 129 13.22 -5.75 26.96
N ARG A 130 13.78 -4.57 27.26
CA ARG A 130 13.21 -3.60 28.21
C ARG A 130 12.17 -2.65 27.60
N SER A 131 11.84 -2.82 26.33
CA SER A 131 10.91 -1.96 25.61
C SER A 131 9.72 -2.73 25.07
N SER A 132 8.64 -2.02 24.87
CA SER A 132 7.43 -2.53 24.22
C SER A 132 6.91 -1.54 23.19
N PHE A 133 6.13 -2.02 22.23
CA PHE A 133 5.48 -1.16 21.28
C PHE A 133 4.08 -1.64 20.95
N THR A 134 3.24 -0.71 20.52
CA THR A 134 1.95 -0.97 19.94
C THR A 134 1.87 -0.29 18.59
N MET A 135 1.07 -0.82 17.69
CA MET A 135 0.85 -0.22 16.39
C MET A 135 -0.61 -0.32 15.97
N ASN A 136 -1.14 0.76 15.41
CA ASN A 136 -2.50 0.86 14.90
C ASN A 136 -2.48 1.47 13.51
N PHE A 137 -3.37 0.98 12.66
CA PHE A 137 -3.51 1.56 11.32
C PHE A 137 -3.88 3.04 11.41
N SER A 138 -3.18 3.86 10.64
CA SER A 138 -3.42 5.30 10.54
C SER A 138 -4.10 5.66 9.22
N SER A 139 -3.40 5.46 8.11
CA SER A 139 -3.86 5.89 6.79
C SER A 139 -3.13 5.17 5.67
N TYR A 140 -3.62 5.32 4.45
CA TYR A 140 -2.87 5.02 3.23
C TYR A 140 -2.23 6.30 2.72
N GLU A 141 -0.94 6.24 2.43
CA GLU A 141 -0.16 7.35 1.88
C GLU A 141 0.55 6.95 0.60
N LEU A 142 0.87 7.94 -0.22
CA LEU A 142 1.63 7.71 -1.45
C LEU A 142 3.02 7.16 -1.14
N VAL A 143 3.39 6.11 -1.85
CA VAL A 143 4.74 5.56 -1.81
C VAL A 143 5.71 6.55 -2.46
N PRO A 144 6.91 6.80 -1.90
CA PRO A 144 7.94 7.58 -2.55
C PRO A 144 8.30 7.03 -3.94
N GLY A 145 8.69 7.90 -4.87
CA GLY A 145 8.91 7.53 -6.27
C GLY A 145 9.93 6.41 -6.46
N ASP A 146 11.01 6.43 -5.72
CA ASP A 146 12.06 5.40 -5.74
C ASP A 146 11.56 4.03 -5.24
N VAL A 147 10.69 4.03 -4.23
CA VAL A 147 10.05 2.81 -3.70
C VAL A 147 9.01 2.30 -4.71
N GLN A 148 8.27 3.19 -5.35
CA GLN A 148 7.30 2.82 -6.40
C GLN A 148 7.98 2.12 -7.56
N GLU A 149 9.09 2.64 -8.06
CA GLU A 149 9.86 2.02 -9.14
C GLU A 149 10.33 0.61 -8.79
N LYS A 150 10.82 0.41 -7.56
CA LYS A 150 11.24 -0.92 -7.08
C LYS A 150 10.07 -1.89 -7.01
N LEU A 151 8.90 -1.45 -6.54
CA LEU A 151 7.70 -2.29 -6.45
C LEU A 151 7.18 -2.67 -7.84
N LEU A 152 7.17 -1.74 -8.79
CA LEU A 152 6.77 -2.01 -10.18
C LEU A 152 7.70 -3.02 -10.83
N LYS A 153 9.01 -2.83 -10.69
CA LYS A 153 10.01 -3.74 -11.24
C LYS A 153 9.89 -5.15 -10.65
N ALA A 154 9.74 -5.26 -9.34
CA ALA A 154 9.56 -6.55 -8.66
C ALA A 154 8.30 -7.28 -9.15
N TYR A 155 7.22 -6.56 -9.41
CA TYR A 155 6.00 -7.15 -9.95
C TYR A 155 6.17 -7.64 -11.41
N GLU A 156 6.83 -6.86 -12.25
CA GLU A 156 7.13 -7.24 -13.63
C GLU A 156 7.99 -8.52 -13.69
N GLU A 157 8.98 -8.64 -12.81
CA GLU A 157 9.82 -9.83 -12.70
C GLU A 157 8.99 -11.08 -12.36
N THR A 158 8.02 -10.98 -11.44
CA THR A 158 7.15 -12.11 -11.09
C THR A 158 6.24 -12.55 -12.23
N GLN A 159 5.85 -11.63 -13.13
CA GLN A 159 4.98 -11.95 -14.28
C GLN A 159 5.76 -12.62 -15.44
N THR A 160 7.07 -12.44 -15.48
CA THR A 160 7.92 -13.07 -16.52
C THR A 160 8.34 -14.49 -16.17
N GLU A 161 8.16 -14.93 -14.93
CA GLU A 161 8.48 -16.30 -14.48
C GLU A 161 7.30 -17.29 -14.63
N GLU A 162 6.11 -16.81 -14.96
CA GLU A 162 4.91 -17.61 -15.29
C GLU A 162 4.75 -17.79 -16.83
#